data_9b4695d7afd63959f50e4db081dcd942
#
_entry.id   9b4695d7afd63959f50e4db081dcd942
#
_cell.length_a   1.000
_cell.length_b   1.000
_cell.length_c   1.000
_cell.angle_alpha   90.00
_cell.angle_beta   90.00
_cell.angle_gamma   90.00
#
_symmetry.space_group_name_H-M   'P 1'
#
loop_
_entity.id
_entity.type
_entity.pdbx_description
1 polymer ?
#
loop_
_entity_poly.entity_id
_entity_poly.type
_entity_poly.pdbx_seq_one_letter_code
_entity_poly.pdbx_strand_id
1 'polypeptide(L)'
;MKFTEAVNMQVRQITGKDVSKEDTTLLKYISLDVETHIKNFINYSCVPNGLSYVWVNLTTARYIEVKLSSNAWQDNELNVPKSIRLGDTTVELTGDDVKTRLMGAIEALRREDDMKCYRRLKW
;
A
#
# COMPACT_ATOMS: atom_id res chain seq x y z
N MET A 1 -2.43 12.52 -11.33
CA MET A 1 -2.91 11.14 -11.22
C MET A 1 -3.88 11.03 -10.05
N LYS A 2 -5.01 10.41 -10.26
CA LYS A 2 -5.99 10.23 -9.20
C LYS A 2 -5.50 9.17 -8.22
N PHE A 3 -5.91 9.31 -6.96
CA PHE A 3 -5.52 8.40 -5.88
C PHE A 3 -5.82 6.93 -6.21
N THR A 4 -7.03 6.64 -6.70
CA THR A 4 -7.42 5.27 -7.04
C THR A 4 -6.59 4.68 -8.17
N GLU A 5 -6.21 5.50 -9.14
CA GLU A 5 -5.34 5.07 -10.24
C GLU A 5 -3.94 4.73 -9.72
N ALA A 6 -3.41 5.53 -8.80
CA ALA A 6 -2.11 5.28 -8.20
C ALA A 6 -2.10 3.97 -7.41
N VAL A 7 -3.14 3.71 -6.62
CA VAL A 7 -3.27 2.45 -5.87
C VAL A 7 -3.36 1.27 -6.84
N ASN A 8 -4.16 1.38 -7.90
CA ASN A 8 -4.29 0.31 -8.89
C ASN A 8 -2.96 0.01 -9.58
N MET A 9 -2.19 1.04 -9.91
CA MET A 9 -0.87 0.87 -10.51
C MET A 9 0.08 0.11 -9.58
N GLN A 10 0.07 0.42 -8.28
CA GLN A 10 0.90 -0.27 -7.31
C GLN A 10 0.46 -1.73 -7.14
N VAL A 11 -0.84 -1.98 -7.05
CA VAL A 11 -1.37 -3.35 -6.95
C VAL A 11 -0.95 -4.15 -8.18
N ARG A 12 -1.08 -3.58 -9.36
CA ARG A 12 -0.69 -4.24 -10.61
C ARG A 12 0.81 -4.53 -10.64
N GLN A 13 1.64 -3.59 -10.20
CA GLN A 13 3.08 -3.78 -10.15
C GLN A 13 3.47 -4.95 -9.25
N ILE A 14 2.82 -5.07 -8.10
CA ILE A 14 3.20 -6.04 -7.07
C ILE A 14 2.60 -7.41 -7.35
N THR A 15 1.34 -7.47 -7.79
CA THR A 15 0.61 -8.74 -7.89
C THR A 15 0.33 -9.17 -9.32
N GLY A 16 0.50 -8.29 -10.29
CA GLY A 16 0.11 -8.55 -11.67
C GLY A 16 -1.40 -8.50 -11.91
N LYS A 17 -2.19 -8.14 -10.90
CA LYS A 17 -3.64 -8.06 -11.00
C LYS A 17 -4.13 -6.62 -10.82
N ASP A 18 -5.23 -6.30 -11.50
CA ASP A 18 -5.90 -5.01 -11.31
C ASP A 18 -6.86 -5.08 -10.12
N VAL A 19 -7.14 -3.92 -9.55
CA VAL A 19 -8.22 -3.78 -8.57
C VAL A 19 -9.54 -4.02 -9.29
N SER A 20 -10.35 -4.96 -8.82
CA SER A 20 -11.64 -5.24 -9.46
C SER A 20 -12.64 -4.13 -9.17
N LYS A 21 -13.64 -4.00 -10.05
CA LYS A 21 -14.71 -3.03 -9.86
C LYS A 21 -15.51 -3.30 -8.59
N GLU A 22 -15.61 -4.56 -8.20
CA GLU A 22 -16.32 -4.98 -7.00
C GLU A 22 -15.61 -4.52 -5.74
N ASP A 23 -14.30 -4.31 -5.81
CA ASP A 23 -13.47 -3.89 -4.68
C ASP A 23 -13.40 -2.37 -4.53
N THR A 24 -14.08 -1.60 -5.36
CA THR A 24 -14.05 -0.14 -5.30
C THR A 24 -14.50 0.38 -3.94
N THR A 25 -15.60 -0.17 -3.40
CA THR A 25 -16.10 0.21 -2.09
C THR A 25 -15.14 -0.16 -0.98
N LEU A 26 -14.58 -1.38 -1.06
CA LEU A 26 -13.57 -1.84 -0.10
C LEU A 26 -12.36 -0.93 -0.12
N LEU A 27 -11.87 -0.58 -1.30
CA LEU A 27 -10.72 0.29 -1.46
C LEU A 27 -10.97 1.68 -0.87
N LYS A 28 -12.17 2.22 -1.08
CA LYS A 28 -12.57 3.50 -0.50
C LYS A 28 -12.55 3.44 1.02
N TYR A 29 -13.07 2.37 1.59
CA TYR A 29 -13.11 2.19 3.04
C TYR A 29 -11.70 2.11 3.62
N ILE A 30 -10.83 1.32 2.98
CA ILE A 30 -9.43 1.19 3.39
C ILE A 30 -8.73 2.55 3.31
N SER A 31 -8.96 3.31 2.24
CA SER A 31 -8.38 4.62 2.05
C SER A 31 -8.73 5.58 3.19
N LEU A 32 -9.99 5.57 3.64
CA LEU A 32 -10.42 6.40 4.75
C LEU A 32 -9.78 5.99 6.07
N ASP A 33 -9.64 4.69 6.29
CA ASP A 33 -8.98 4.15 7.49
C ASP A 33 -7.50 4.56 7.53
N VAL A 34 -6.82 4.44 6.40
CA VAL A 34 -5.41 4.84 6.29
C VAL A 34 -5.26 6.36 6.48
N GLU A 35 -6.16 7.14 5.92
CA GLU A 35 -6.16 8.59 6.11
C GLU A 35 -6.21 8.95 7.61
N THR A 36 -7.11 8.31 8.34
CA THR A 36 -7.24 8.50 9.79
C THR A 36 -5.96 8.11 10.51
N HIS A 37 -5.36 6.99 10.12
CA HIS A 37 -4.11 6.51 10.70
C HIS A 37 -2.98 7.55 10.51
N ILE A 38 -2.84 8.08 9.29
CA ILE A 38 -1.81 9.08 8.99
C ILE A 38 -2.03 10.34 9.83
N LYS A 39 -3.26 10.86 9.84
CA LYS A 39 -3.59 12.07 10.61
C LYS A 39 -3.27 11.92 12.09
N ASN A 40 -3.60 10.77 12.66
CA ASN A 40 -3.34 10.50 14.07
C ASN A 40 -1.85 10.37 14.35
N PHE A 41 -1.10 9.75 13.44
CA PHE A 41 0.34 9.56 13.61
C PHE A 41 1.08 10.88 13.60
N ILE A 42 0.73 11.80 12.70
CA ILE A 42 1.43 13.08 12.54
C ILE A 42 0.77 14.24 13.29
N ASN A 43 -0.40 14.02 13.89
CA ASN A 43 -1.17 15.05 14.60
C ASN A 43 -1.57 16.23 13.70
N TYR A 44 -1.97 15.94 12.46
CA TYR A 44 -2.49 16.92 11.52
C TYR A 44 -3.98 16.70 11.31
N SER A 45 -4.70 17.75 10.91
CA SER A 45 -6.12 17.67 10.56
C SER A 45 -6.36 17.18 9.12
N CYS A 46 -5.33 17.19 8.29
CA CYS A 46 -5.40 16.69 6.92
C CYS A 46 -4.08 16.04 6.55
N VAL A 47 -4.09 15.22 5.49
CA VAL A 47 -2.87 14.60 4.99
C VAL A 47 -2.11 15.62 4.14
N PRO A 48 -0.88 16.01 4.51
CA PRO A 48 -0.09 16.92 3.70
C PRO A 48 0.20 16.35 2.31
N ASN A 49 0.32 17.23 1.32
CA ASN A 49 0.61 16.78 -0.05
C ASN A 49 1.91 15.98 -0.16
N GLY A 50 2.90 16.30 0.67
CA GLY A 50 4.16 15.57 0.70
C GLY A 50 4.04 14.13 1.17
N LEU A 51 2.91 13.74 1.78
CA LEU A 51 2.64 12.39 2.23
C LEU A 51 1.61 11.65 1.37
N SER A 52 1.22 12.20 0.21
CA SER A 52 0.25 11.52 -0.65
C SER A 52 0.75 10.14 -1.09
N TYR A 53 2.03 9.98 -1.37
CA TYR A 53 2.59 8.69 -1.76
C TYR A 53 2.55 7.68 -0.60
N VAL A 54 2.73 8.14 0.64
CA VAL A 54 2.61 7.28 1.83
C VAL A 54 1.17 6.78 1.95
N TRP A 55 0.20 7.66 1.73
CA TRP A 55 -1.21 7.31 1.73
C TRP A 55 -1.51 6.22 0.71
N VAL A 56 -1.01 6.38 -0.53
CA VAL A 56 -1.16 5.38 -1.59
C VAL A 56 -0.51 4.06 -1.17
N ASN A 57 0.71 4.09 -0.68
CA ASN A 57 1.45 2.88 -0.32
C ASN A 57 0.79 2.12 0.82
N LEU A 58 0.34 2.80 1.87
CA LEU A 58 -0.34 2.15 3.00
C LEU A 58 -1.70 1.57 2.58
N THR A 59 -2.44 2.27 1.72
CA THR A 59 -3.71 1.78 1.19
C THR A 59 -3.47 0.52 0.37
N THR A 60 -2.46 0.52 -0.48
CA THR A 60 -2.09 -0.64 -1.31
C THR A 60 -1.74 -1.84 -0.43
N ALA A 61 -0.90 -1.64 0.59
CA ALA A 61 -0.51 -2.71 1.50
C ALA A 61 -1.72 -3.31 2.21
N ARG A 62 -2.61 -2.47 2.71
CA ARG A 62 -3.80 -2.92 3.42
C ARG A 62 -4.74 -3.70 2.49
N TYR A 63 -4.91 -3.22 1.27
CA TYR A 63 -5.73 -3.90 0.27
C TYR A 63 -5.19 -5.30 -0.03
N ILE A 64 -3.88 -5.42 -0.27
CA ILE A 64 -3.25 -6.71 -0.55
C ILE A 64 -3.41 -7.66 0.63
N GLU A 65 -3.21 -7.18 1.86
CA GLU A 65 -3.38 -7.99 3.06
C GLU A 65 -4.81 -8.53 3.19
N VAL A 66 -5.81 -7.70 2.93
CA VAL A 66 -7.22 -8.11 3.00
C VAL A 66 -7.51 -9.19 1.96
N LYS A 67 -7.02 -9.03 0.74
CA LYS A 67 -7.24 -10.01 -0.32
C LYS A 67 -6.56 -11.34 0.01
N LEU A 68 -5.38 -11.32 0.59
CA LEU A 68 -4.69 -12.53 1.02
C LEU A 68 -5.43 -13.22 2.17
N SER A 69 -5.85 -12.46 3.16
CA SER A 69 -6.54 -12.99 4.34
C SER A 69 -7.87 -13.63 4.01
N SER A 70 -8.55 -13.12 2.98
CA SER A 70 -9.83 -13.65 2.54
C SER A 70 -9.72 -14.82 1.58
N ASN A 71 -8.49 -15.26 1.25
CA ASN A 71 -8.20 -16.29 0.25
C ASN A 71 -8.80 -15.98 -1.13
N ALA A 72 -8.97 -14.69 -1.44
CA ALA A 72 -9.53 -14.26 -2.72
C ALA A 72 -8.56 -14.49 -3.89
N TRP A 73 -7.28 -14.52 -3.60
CA TRP A 73 -6.23 -14.74 -4.59
C TRP A 73 -5.54 -16.08 -4.31
N GLN A 74 -5.27 -16.82 -5.39
CA GLN A 74 -4.47 -18.06 -5.32
C GLN A 74 -3.05 -17.75 -5.80
N ASP A 75 -2.07 -18.50 -5.28
CA ASP A 75 -0.66 -18.26 -5.58
C ASP A 75 -0.36 -18.29 -7.08
N ASN A 76 -1.02 -19.20 -7.82
CA ASN A 76 -0.81 -19.34 -9.26
C ASN A 76 -1.39 -18.18 -10.07
N GLU A 77 -2.23 -17.35 -9.48
CA GLU A 77 -2.81 -16.18 -10.14
C GLU A 77 -1.92 -14.95 -10.00
N LEU A 78 -0.98 -14.97 -9.07
CA LEU A 78 -0.17 -13.81 -8.76
C LEU A 78 1.17 -13.87 -9.48
N ASN A 79 1.61 -12.71 -9.96
CA ASN A 79 2.89 -12.56 -10.63
C ASN A 79 3.69 -11.48 -9.87
N VAL A 80 4.32 -11.90 -8.77
CA VAL A 80 5.09 -10.99 -7.92
C VAL A 80 6.52 -10.89 -8.45
N PRO A 81 6.98 -9.71 -8.85
CA PRO A 81 8.33 -9.54 -9.38
C PRO A 81 9.39 -9.68 -8.29
N LYS A 82 10.64 -9.81 -8.70
CA LYS A 82 11.77 -9.86 -7.76
C LYS A 82 12.13 -8.49 -7.20
N SER A 83 11.68 -7.43 -7.84
CA SER A 83 11.89 -6.07 -7.36
C SER A 83 10.68 -5.22 -7.69
N ILE A 84 10.42 -4.23 -6.84
CA ILE A 84 9.36 -3.24 -7.06
C ILE A 84 9.93 -1.85 -6.91
N ARG A 85 9.30 -0.89 -7.56
CA ARG A 85 9.72 0.50 -7.47
C ARG A 85 8.70 1.30 -6.67
N LEU A 86 9.18 1.94 -5.60
CA LEU A 86 8.38 2.80 -4.74
C LEU A 86 8.95 4.22 -4.83
N GLY A 87 8.34 5.05 -5.67
CA GLY A 87 8.87 6.38 -5.97
C GLY A 87 10.24 6.27 -6.64
N ASP A 88 11.26 6.85 -6.03
CA ASP A 88 12.64 6.81 -6.54
C ASP A 88 13.44 5.63 -6.00
N THR A 89 12.84 4.80 -5.15
CA THR A 89 13.52 3.69 -4.49
C THR A 89 13.11 2.37 -5.14
N THR A 90 14.10 1.51 -5.42
CA THR A 90 13.85 0.15 -5.87
C THR A 90 14.05 -0.78 -4.69
N VAL A 91 13.05 -1.61 -4.41
CA VAL A 91 13.07 -2.59 -3.32
C VAL A 91 13.17 -3.98 -3.92
N GLU A 92 14.17 -4.74 -3.50
CA GLU A 92 14.32 -6.14 -3.92
C GLU A 92 13.49 -7.03 -3.02
N LEU A 93 12.73 -7.94 -3.63
CA LEU A 93 11.90 -8.89 -2.92
C LEU A 93 12.58 -10.25 -2.93
N THR A 94 12.96 -10.71 -1.74
CA THR A 94 13.65 -11.99 -1.58
C THR A 94 12.66 -13.08 -1.23
N GLY A 95 12.99 -14.31 -1.58
CA GLY A 95 12.16 -15.48 -1.31
C GLY A 95 11.83 -16.24 -2.59
N ASP A 96 11.69 -17.55 -2.45
CA ASP A 96 11.45 -18.44 -3.59
C ASP A 96 9.97 -18.54 -3.94
N ASP A 97 9.07 -18.29 -2.98
CA ASP A 97 7.64 -18.39 -3.23
C ASP A 97 6.99 -17.02 -3.33
N VAL A 98 5.82 -17.01 -3.96
CA VAL A 98 5.04 -15.80 -4.19
C VAL A 98 4.64 -15.13 -2.88
N LYS A 99 4.23 -15.94 -1.90
CA LYS A 99 3.75 -15.42 -0.62
C LYS A 99 4.84 -14.68 0.14
N THR A 100 6.05 -15.23 0.19
CA THR A 100 7.19 -14.59 0.87
C THR A 100 7.56 -13.26 0.21
N ARG A 101 7.62 -13.24 -1.12
CA ARG A 101 7.89 -12.00 -1.86
C ARG A 101 6.78 -10.96 -1.65
N LEU A 102 5.53 -11.41 -1.63
CA LEU A 102 4.40 -10.51 -1.44
C LEU A 102 4.41 -9.91 -0.03
N MET A 103 4.74 -10.69 0.99
CA MET A 103 4.88 -10.17 2.35
C MET A 103 6.01 -9.15 2.45
N GLY A 104 7.12 -9.39 1.75
CA GLY A 104 8.20 -8.41 1.66
C GLY A 104 7.77 -7.09 1.04
N ALA A 105 6.94 -7.16 -0.01
CA ALA A 105 6.38 -5.97 -0.65
C ALA A 105 5.47 -5.20 0.30
N ILE A 106 4.60 -5.91 1.02
CA ILE A 106 3.71 -5.30 2.01
C ILE A 106 4.52 -4.57 3.08
N GLU A 107 5.56 -5.22 3.60
CA GLU A 107 6.41 -4.64 4.62
C GLU A 107 7.11 -3.37 4.11
N ALA A 108 7.60 -3.39 2.87
CA ALA A 108 8.21 -2.22 2.26
C ALA A 108 7.22 -1.07 2.10
N LEU A 109 5.97 -1.37 1.74
CA LEU A 109 4.92 -0.37 1.57
C LEU A 109 4.49 0.27 2.90
N ARG A 110 4.67 -0.45 4.02
CA ARG A 110 4.22 0.00 5.33
C ARG A 110 5.25 0.82 6.09
N ARG A 111 6.29 1.27 5.44
CA ARG A 111 7.30 2.11 6.10
C ARG A 111 6.70 3.43 6.57
N GLU A 112 6.89 3.73 7.84
CA GLU A 112 6.37 4.94 8.46
C GLU A 112 7.45 6.00 8.68
N ASP A 113 8.69 5.73 8.27
CA ASP A 113 9.81 6.64 8.49
C ASP A 113 9.57 8.02 7.89
N ASP A 114 8.95 8.08 6.71
CA ASP A 114 8.68 9.34 6.04
C ASP A 114 7.66 10.19 6.79
N MET A 115 6.76 9.56 7.53
CA MET A 115 5.76 10.27 8.33
C MET A 115 6.36 10.92 9.57
N LYS A 116 7.47 10.38 10.07
CA LYS A 116 8.10 10.90 11.29
C LYS A 116 8.55 12.36 11.11
N CYS A 117 8.95 12.73 9.90
CA CYS A 117 9.37 14.10 9.60
C CYS A 117 8.21 15.11 9.68
N TYR A 118 6.98 14.64 9.54
CA TYR A 118 5.77 15.47 9.58
C TYR A 118 5.08 15.46 10.93
N ARG A 119 5.54 14.62 11.85
CA ARG A 119 4.87 14.45 13.13
C ARG A 119 4.97 15.69 13.99
N ARG A 120 3.82 16.20 14.43
CA ARG A 120 3.73 17.33 15.35
C ARG A 120 3.53 16.83 16.77
N LEU A 121 4.15 17.53 17.72
CA LEU A 121 3.95 17.22 19.13
C LEU A 121 2.55 17.66 19.55
N LYS A 122 1.91 16.85 20.38
CA LYS A 122 0.59 17.11 20.92
C LYS A 122 0.76 17.64 22.34
N TRP A 123 0.30 18.86 22.54
CA TRP A 123 0.39 19.51 23.85
C TRP A 123 -0.95 19.48 24.57
#